data_5817d686462ae3b866914861cc511be1
#
_entry.id   5817d686462ae3b866914861cc511be1
#
_cell.length_a   1.000
_cell.length_b   1.000
_cell.length_c   1.000
_cell.angle_alpha   90.00
_cell.angle_beta   90.00
_cell.angle_gamma   90.00
#
_symmetry.space_group_name_H-M   'P 1'
#
loop_
_entity.id
_entity.type
_entity.pdbx_description
1 polymer ?
#
loop_
_entity_poly.entity_id
_entity_poly.type
_entity_poly.pdbx_seq_one_letter_code
_entity_poly.pdbx_strand_id
1 'polypeptide(L)'
;SFSAFTNVRQALDMAAAEDVRIVGINDFYSMDGYREWNDECAARHLYPMFNIEFISLNSEDQAAGLRVNDPNNPGRTYLSGKGLAYPVILSGKEAQMLADVRAESNAQVERMCAKLNAHLDAVKAGFSIDFKQVVKDLTRGSVRERHLAKALRMAVDAAAGNAGDRLALYERIFGGQPLKSAIENDAAVENEIRSKLLKSGGAAFVPEDPKAFLPMETVCRIIEAAGGIPTYPFLADDAKGNFTDFEGDLQKAADTLKKRGFKSVEFITTRNTTAVLEKYTDYLQDEGFIVTFGSEHNTPALEPIRLRTRDNAEGLSEKLRLTNYRGACAVAAHQAGLDSVKAGDELLQKTVFGI
;
A
#
# COMPACT_ATOMS: atom_id res chain seq x y z
N SER A 1 8.17 0.01 -1.42
CA SER A 1 8.83 0.76 -0.34
C SER A 1 9.34 -0.17 0.76
N PHE A 2 10.34 0.25 1.53
CA PHE A 2 10.95 -0.56 2.58
C PHE A 2 10.47 -0.21 3.98
N SER A 3 9.21 0.14 4.13
CA SER A 3 8.61 0.30 5.46
C SER A 3 8.48 -1.04 6.20
N ALA A 4 8.14 -2.11 5.50
CA ALA A 4 8.05 -3.45 6.06
C ALA A 4 9.35 -4.25 5.84
N PHE A 5 9.73 -4.44 4.60
CA PHE A 5 10.91 -5.23 4.22
C PHE A 5 12.19 -4.38 4.26
N THR A 6 13.33 -5.04 4.38
CA THR A 6 14.65 -4.38 4.28
C THR A 6 15.07 -4.15 2.83
N ASN A 7 14.60 -5.00 1.91
CA ASN A 7 14.87 -4.93 0.47
C ASN A 7 13.86 -5.79 -0.30
N VAL A 8 13.88 -5.72 -1.62
CA VAL A 8 13.00 -6.51 -2.51
C VAL A 8 13.24 -8.02 -2.34
N ARG A 9 14.49 -8.45 -2.17
CA ARG A 9 14.84 -9.87 -2.02
C ARG A 9 14.15 -10.51 -0.83
N GLN A 10 14.14 -9.83 0.33
CA GLN A 10 13.46 -10.36 1.52
C GLN A 10 11.98 -10.66 1.25
N ALA A 11 11.27 -9.75 0.58
CA ALA A 11 9.85 -9.96 0.26
C ALA A 11 9.66 -11.17 -0.68
N LEU A 12 10.51 -11.30 -1.70
CA LEU A 12 10.41 -12.37 -2.68
C LEU A 12 10.89 -13.72 -2.15
N ASP A 13 11.89 -13.73 -1.26
CA ASP A 13 12.33 -14.95 -0.56
C ASP A 13 11.19 -15.48 0.35
N MET A 14 10.47 -14.59 1.04
CA MET A 14 9.29 -14.97 1.81
C MET A 14 8.18 -15.52 0.91
N ALA A 15 7.89 -14.84 -0.21
CA ALA A 15 6.88 -15.30 -1.17
C ALA A 15 7.23 -16.72 -1.69
N ALA A 16 8.48 -16.95 -2.08
CA ALA A 16 8.95 -18.24 -2.57
C ALA A 16 8.85 -19.32 -1.47
N ALA A 17 9.23 -19.01 -0.23
CA ALA A 17 9.16 -19.93 0.91
C ALA A 17 7.71 -20.32 1.26
N GLU A 18 6.75 -19.43 1.01
CA GLU A 18 5.31 -19.65 1.23
C GLU A 18 4.59 -20.23 0.00
N ASP A 19 5.33 -20.64 -1.04
CA ASP A 19 4.80 -21.15 -2.31
C ASP A 19 3.86 -20.15 -3.04
N VAL A 20 4.09 -18.85 -2.86
CA VAL A 20 3.44 -17.80 -3.63
C VAL A 20 4.20 -17.59 -4.93
N ARG A 21 3.56 -17.81 -6.07
CA ARG A 21 4.19 -17.83 -7.39
C ARG A 21 3.95 -16.58 -8.22
N ILE A 22 2.89 -15.83 -7.93
CA ILE A 22 2.49 -14.62 -8.65
C ILE A 22 2.52 -13.49 -7.63
N VAL A 23 3.36 -12.49 -7.86
CA VAL A 23 3.63 -11.45 -6.87
C VAL A 23 3.55 -10.05 -7.50
N GLY A 24 2.90 -9.14 -6.81
CA GLY A 24 2.73 -7.76 -7.27
C GLY A 24 3.51 -6.76 -6.43
N ILE A 25 4.22 -5.83 -7.09
CA ILE A 25 4.71 -4.61 -6.44
C ILE A 25 3.62 -3.54 -6.52
N ASN A 26 3.39 -2.80 -5.43
CA ASN A 26 2.39 -1.72 -5.38
C ASN A 26 2.88 -0.59 -4.47
N ASP A 27 3.56 0.40 -5.04
CA ASP A 27 4.09 1.54 -4.32
C ASP A 27 3.30 2.82 -4.61
N PHE A 28 3.20 3.73 -3.63
CA PHE A 28 2.59 5.04 -3.82
C PHE A 28 3.38 5.90 -4.81
N TYR A 29 2.71 6.36 -5.87
CA TYR A 29 3.20 7.35 -6.85
C TYR A 29 4.54 6.99 -7.49
N SER A 30 4.95 5.72 -7.47
CA SER A 30 6.28 5.32 -7.95
C SER A 30 6.26 3.98 -8.67
N MET A 31 7.01 3.93 -9.77
CA MET A 31 7.31 2.74 -10.56
C MET A 31 8.82 2.44 -10.53
N ASP A 32 9.58 3.16 -9.70
CA ASP A 32 11.05 3.12 -9.71
C ASP A 32 11.61 1.76 -9.22
N GLY A 33 10.78 0.96 -8.51
CA GLY A 33 11.13 -0.39 -8.06
C GLY A 33 10.94 -1.50 -9.11
N TYR A 34 10.31 -1.22 -10.26
CA TYR A 34 9.87 -2.26 -11.21
C TYR A 34 11.00 -3.08 -11.80
N ARG A 35 12.11 -2.45 -12.16
CA ARG A 35 13.26 -3.17 -12.72
C ARG A 35 13.84 -4.15 -11.71
N GLU A 36 14.10 -3.70 -10.48
CA GLU A 36 14.60 -4.58 -9.41
C GLU A 36 13.60 -5.71 -9.12
N TRP A 37 12.29 -5.38 -9.09
CA TRP A 37 11.24 -6.38 -8.90
C TRP A 37 11.22 -7.44 -10.00
N ASN A 38 11.29 -7.03 -11.26
CA ASN A 38 11.35 -7.93 -12.41
C ASN A 38 12.53 -8.89 -12.35
N ASP A 39 13.74 -8.32 -12.14
CA ASP A 39 14.98 -9.09 -12.14
C ASP A 39 15.02 -10.09 -10.98
N GLU A 40 14.58 -9.70 -9.79
CA GLU A 40 14.54 -10.56 -8.61
C GLU A 40 13.41 -11.62 -8.67
N CYS A 41 12.28 -11.31 -9.31
CA CYS A 41 11.24 -12.30 -9.60
C CYS A 41 11.74 -13.37 -10.59
N ALA A 42 12.39 -12.94 -11.68
CA ALA A 42 12.96 -13.87 -12.66
C ALA A 42 13.97 -14.82 -12.04
N ALA A 43 14.84 -14.33 -11.14
CA ALA A 43 15.82 -15.15 -10.41
C ALA A 43 15.19 -16.22 -9.50
N ARG A 44 13.89 -16.09 -9.16
CA ARG A 44 13.15 -17.01 -8.27
C ARG A 44 12.04 -17.79 -8.98
N HIS A 45 11.93 -17.65 -10.29
CA HIS A 45 10.84 -18.23 -11.09
C HIS A 45 9.44 -17.79 -10.59
N LEU A 46 9.32 -16.52 -10.17
CA LEU A 46 8.06 -15.88 -9.80
C LEU A 46 7.55 -15.03 -10.97
N TYR A 47 6.23 -14.95 -11.12
CA TYR A 47 5.61 -14.06 -12.11
C TYR A 47 5.44 -12.66 -11.52
N PRO A 48 6.08 -11.61 -12.10
CA PRO A 48 5.97 -10.25 -11.60
C PRO A 48 4.70 -9.57 -12.11
N MET A 49 3.93 -8.98 -11.23
CA MET A 49 2.89 -8.02 -11.57
C MET A 49 3.33 -6.61 -11.19
N PHE A 50 3.05 -5.64 -12.06
CA PHE A 50 3.43 -4.24 -11.87
C PHE A 50 2.19 -3.42 -11.55
N ASN A 51 2.16 -2.88 -10.32
CA ASN A 51 1.03 -2.12 -9.83
C ASN A 51 1.51 -0.81 -9.18
N ILE A 52 0.64 0.19 -9.17
CA ILE A 52 0.89 1.50 -8.56
C ILE A 52 -0.29 1.91 -7.69
N GLU A 53 -0.03 2.62 -6.60
CA GLU A 53 -1.06 3.11 -5.68
C GLU A 53 -1.13 4.63 -5.66
N PHE A 54 -2.36 5.13 -5.51
CA PHE A 54 -2.66 6.55 -5.41
C PHE A 54 -3.63 6.81 -4.25
N ILE A 55 -3.57 8.04 -3.75
CA ILE A 55 -4.69 8.63 -2.99
C ILE A 55 -5.24 9.76 -3.86
N SER A 56 -6.53 9.73 -4.15
CA SER A 56 -7.26 10.78 -4.85
C SER A 56 -8.18 11.53 -3.90
N LEU A 57 -8.63 12.68 -4.32
CA LEU A 57 -9.67 13.45 -3.63
C LEU A 57 -10.80 13.74 -4.60
N ASN A 58 -12.00 13.25 -4.28
CA ASN A 58 -13.23 13.62 -4.95
C ASN A 58 -13.90 14.74 -4.17
N SER A 59 -13.99 15.93 -4.79
CA SER A 59 -14.54 17.12 -4.13
C SER A 59 -16.04 17.03 -3.86
N GLU A 60 -16.78 16.32 -4.69
CA GLU A 60 -18.24 16.13 -4.50
C GLU A 60 -18.49 15.20 -3.29
N ASP A 61 -17.78 14.05 -3.23
CA ASP A 61 -17.85 13.15 -2.08
C ASP A 61 -17.40 13.85 -0.79
N GLN A 62 -16.35 14.70 -0.89
CA GLN A 62 -15.86 15.49 0.25
C GLN A 62 -16.91 16.49 0.74
N ALA A 63 -17.54 17.23 -0.17
CA ALA A 63 -18.59 18.19 0.17
C ALA A 63 -19.85 17.51 0.76
N ALA A 64 -20.14 16.28 0.31
CA ALA A 64 -21.21 15.45 0.84
C ALA A 64 -20.85 14.77 2.18
N GLY A 65 -19.60 14.87 2.65
CA GLY A 65 -19.14 14.18 3.85
C GLY A 65 -19.03 12.66 3.68
N LEU A 66 -19.01 12.15 2.43
CA LEU A 66 -19.04 10.73 2.12
C LEU A 66 -17.66 10.09 2.33
N ARG A 67 -17.61 9.11 3.21
CA ARG A 67 -16.42 8.24 3.42
C ARG A 67 -16.46 7.08 2.43
N VAL A 68 -15.48 7.07 1.52
CA VAL A 68 -15.41 6.09 0.42
C VAL A 68 -14.66 4.84 0.90
N ASN A 69 -13.35 4.73 0.66
CA ASN A 69 -12.50 3.68 1.22
C ASN A 69 -11.40 4.23 2.16
N ASP A 70 -11.50 5.50 2.55
CA ASP A 70 -10.80 6.08 3.69
C ASP A 70 -11.84 6.38 4.78
N PRO A 71 -11.89 5.63 5.88
CA PRO A 71 -12.93 5.77 6.91
C PRO A 71 -12.79 7.05 7.73
N ASN A 72 -11.66 7.76 7.61
CA ASN A 72 -11.36 8.94 8.43
C ASN A 72 -11.50 10.25 7.66
N ASN A 73 -11.43 10.23 6.33
CA ASN A 73 -11.35 11.42 5.52
C ASN A 73 -12.39 11.38 4.38
N PRO A 74 -13.51 12.13 4.50
CA PRO A 74 -14.52 12.22 3.44
C PRO A 74 -13.91 12.64 2.10
N GLY A 75 -14.37 12.01 1.03
CA GLY A 75 -13.92 12.25 -0.35
C GLY A 75 -12.55 11.71 -0.70
N ARG A 76 -11.74 11.30 0.27
CA ARG A 76 -10.47 10.62 0.02
C ARG A 76 -10.73 9.21 -0.46
N THR A 77 -10.05 8.85 -1.55
CA THR A 77 -10.20 7.54 -2.16
C THR A 77 -8.84 7.00 -2.54
N TYR A 78 -8.51 5.83 -2.00
CA TYR A 78 -7.37 5.04 -2.46
C TYR A 78 -7.71 4.42 -3.81
N LEU A 79 -6.76 4.39 -4.72
CA LEU A 79 -6.86 3.81 -6.06
C LEU A 79 -5.60 3.02 -6.36
N SER A 80 -5.76 1.88 -7.03
CA SER A 80 -4.65 1.09 -7.55
C SER A 80 -4.69 1.03 -9.09
N GLY A 81 -3.53 1.06 -9.72
CA GLY A 81 -3.35 0.59 -11.08
C GLY A 81 -2.82 -0.83 -11.04
N LYS A 82 -3.45 -1.77 -11.73
CA LYS A 82 -3.02 -3.18 -11.79
C LYS A 82 -2.52 -3.54 -13.18
N GLY A 83 -1.48 -4.39 -13.21
CA GLY A 83 -0.96 -4.95 -14.45
C GLY A 83 -0.45 -3.89 -15.42
N LEU A 84 0.30 -2.90 -14.93
CA LEU A 84 0.94 -1.89 -15.78
C LEU A 84 1.89 -2.55 -16.77
N ALA A 85 2.08 -1.93 -17.92
CA ALA A 85 3.06 -2.38 -18.89
C ALA A 85 4.48 -2.41 -18.29
N TYR A 86 5.32 -3.33 -18.76
CA TYR A 86 6.73 -3.34 -18.40
C TYR A 86 7.61 -3.58 -19.65
N PRO A 87 8.58 -2.71 -19.91
CA PRO A 87 8.86 -1.45 -19.20
C PRO A 87 7.72 -0.43 -19.36
N VAL A 88 7.47 0.37 -18.33
CA VAL A 88 6.49 1.47 -18.40
C VAL A 88 7.06 2.60 -19.23
N ILE A 89 6.28 3.07 -20.20
CA ILE A 89 6.57 4.28 -20.96
C ILE A 89 5.44 5.28 -20.69
N LEU A 90 5.65 6.12 -19.70
CA LEU A 90 4.75 7.22 -19.38
C LEU A 90 5.39 8.54 -19.85
N SER A 91 4.67 9.34 -20.61
CA SER A 91 5.20 10.57 -21.20
C SER A 91 4.17 11.70 -21.13
N GLY A 92 4.62 12.91 -21.52
CA GLY A 92 3.75 14.05 -21.64
C GLY A 92 3.14 14.51 -20.32
N LYS A 93 1.86 14.88 -20.36
CA LYS A 93 1.14 15.47 -19.23
C LYS A 93 0.94 14.49 -18.06
N GLU A 94 0.69 13.24 -18.35
CA GLU A 94 0.47 12.19 -17.35
C GLU A 94 1.74 11.91 -16.54
N ALA A 95 2.90 11.86 -17.21
CA ALA A 95 4.18 11.74 -16.54
C ALA A 95 4.48 12.92 -15.61
N GLN A 96 4.18 14.16 -16.09
CA GLN A 96 4.37 15.36 -15.27
C GLN A 96 3.45 15.36 -14.06
N MET A 97 2.17 15.02 -14.23
CA MET A 97 1.22 14.97 -13.11
C MET A 97 1.60 13.93 -12.05
N LEU A 98 2.11 12.75 -12.47
CA LEU A 98 2.63 11.75 -11.55
C LEU A 98 3.86 12.26 -10.80
N ALA A 99 4.78 12.93 -11.50
CA ALA A 99 5.95 13.53 -10.88
C ALA A 99 5.59 14.63 -9.87
N ASP A 100 4.63 15.49 -10.20
CA ASP A 100 4.19 16.60 -9.35
C ASP A 100 3.51 16.08 -8.06
N VAL A 101 2.59 15.12 -8.15
CA VAL A 101 1.92 14.57 -6.96
C VAL A 101 2.91 13.83 -6.06
N ARG A 102 3.88 13.11 -6.65
CA ARG A 102 4.96 12.45 -5.89
C ARG A 102 5.84 13.48 -5.19
N ALA A 103 6.23 14.54 -5.90
CA ALA A 103 7.05 15.60 -5.33
C ALA A 103 6.34 16.30 -4.15
N GLU A 104 5.05 16.63 -4.28
CA GLU A 104 4.28 17.26 -3.22
C GLU A 104 4.10 16.33 -2.00
N SER A 105 3.82 15.04 -2.24
CA SER A 105 3.75 14.03 -1.18
C SER A 105 5.10 13.90 -0.44
N ASN A 106 6.21 13.87 -1.17
CA ASN A 106 7.54 13.81 -0.57
C ASN A 106 7.88 15.08 0.21
N ALA A 107 7.53 16.26 -0.32
CA ALA A 107 7.76 17.55 0.33
C ALA A 107 6.99 17.66 1.66
N GLN A 108 5.80 17.08 1.77
CA GLN A 108 5.08 16.99 3.05
C GLN A 108 5.90 16.22 4.09
N VAL A 109 6.44 15.05 3.72
CA VAL A 109 7.23 14.21 4.64
C VAL A 109 8.57 14.88 4.97
N GLU A 110 9.17 15.64 4.04
CA GLU A 110 10.35 16.46 4.32
C GLU A 110 10.06 17.53 5.38
N ARG A 111 8.92 18.22 5.27
CA ARG A 111 8.44 19.17 6.29
C ARG A 111 8.20 18.48 7.65
N MET A 112 7.67 17.25 7.64
CA MET A 112 7.53 16.44 8.86
C MET A 112 8.90 16.10 9.47
N CYS A 113 9.89 15.72 8.65
CA CYS A 113 11.24 15.45 9.09
C CYS A 113 11.90 16.68 9.73
N ALA A 114 11.72 17.85 9.14
CA ALA A 114 12.22 19.10 9.70
C ALA A 114 11.60 19.41 11.09
N LYS A 115 10.27 19.23 11.23
CA LYS A 115 9.58 19.37 12.52
C LYS A 115 10.05 18.33 13.54
N LEU A 116 10.24 17.07 13.09
CA LEU A 116 10.76 16.00 13.95
C LEU A 116 12.15 16.37 14.47
N ASN A 117 13.04 16.86 13.62
CA ASN A 117 14.38 17.27 14.03
C ASN A 117 14.35 18.45 15.01
N ALA A 118 13.49 19.45 14.78
CA ALA A 118 13.31 20.54 15.73
C ALA A 118 12.81 20.04 17.11
N HIS A 119 11.92 19.05 17.12
CA HIS A 119 11.46 18.40 18.34
C HIS A 119 12.58 17.60 19.01
N LEU A 120 13.35 16.81 18.28
CA LEU A 120 14.49 16.04 18.79
C LEU A 120 15.55 16.94 19.41
N ASP A 121 15.83 18.11 18.82
CA ASP A 121 16.75 19.11 19.36
C ASP A 121 16.20 19.71 20.67
N ALA A 122 14.93 20.11 20.69
CA ALA A 122 14.27 20.67 21.86
C ALA A 122 14.31 19.73 23.09
N VAL A 123 14.16 18.41 22.85
CA VAL A 123 14.22 17.38 23.90
C VAL A 123 15.64 16.85 24.14
N LYS A 124 16.65 17.42 23.48
CA LYS A 124 18.06 17.04 23.56
C LYS A 124 18.29 15.55 23.31
N ALA A 125 17.73 15.04 22.23
CA ALA A 125 17.85 13.63 21.86
C ALA A 125 19.30 13.22 21.49
N GLY A 126 20.14 14.18 21.05
CA GLY A 126 21.54 13.96 20.70
C GLY A 126 21.79 13.48 19.27
N PHE A 127 20.77 13.42 18.44
CA PHE A 127 20.85 13.06 17.00
C PHE A 127 19.75 13.75 16.21
N SER A 128 19.89 13.70 14.89
CA SER A 128 18.87 14.15 13.91
C SER A 128 18.67 13.13 12.81
N ILE A 129 17.58 13.25 12.06
CA ILE A 129 17.24 12.38 10.93
C ILE A 129 17.60 13.11 9.63
N ASP A 130 18.45 12.52 8.81
CA ASP A 130 18.75 13.01 7.46
C ASP A 130 17.68 12.53 6.50
N PHE A 131 16.85 13.45 6.01
CA PHE A 131 15.77 13.14 5.07
C PHE A 131 16.28 12.53 3.76
N LYS A 132 17.41 13.01 3.23
CA LYS A 132 17.98 12.48 1.98
C LYS A 132 18.45 11.04 2.16
N GLN A 133 19.02 10.73 3.32
CA GLN A 133 19.42 9.36 3.64
C GLN A 133 18.20 8.45 3.80
N VAL A 134 17.11 8.93 4.43
CA VAL A 134 15.84 8.19 4.51
C VAL A 134 15.30 7.86 3.12
N VAL A 135 15.26 8.83 2.21
CA VAL A 135 14.81 8.60 0.83
C VAL A 135 15.68 7.57 0.12
N LYS A 136 17.00 7.69 0.25
CA LYS A 136 17.97 6.82 -0.41
C LYS A 136 17.90 5.38 0.08
N ASP A 137 17.86 5.18 1.40
CA ASP A 137 18.03 3.86 2.00
C ASP A 137 16.71 3.11 2.22
N LEU A 138 15.62 3.85 2.48
CA LEU A 138 14.35 3.26 2.90
C LEU A 138 13.25 3.34 1.82
N THR A 139 13.53 3.90 0.63
CA THR A 139 12.49 4.07 -0.40
C THR A 139 13.00 3.75 -1.81
N ARG A 140 12.04 3.70 -2.74
CA ARG A 140 12.27 3.78 -4.18
C ARG A 140 11.52 5.00 -4.73
N GLY A 141 11.96 6.20 -4.29
CA GLY A 141 11.48 7.49 -4.81
C GLY A 141 10.22 8.05 -4.16
N SER A 142 9.43 7.27 -3.43
CA SER A 142 8.26 7.75 -2.68
C SER A 142 8.44 7.53 -1.19
N VAL A 143 8.45 8.62 -0.42
CA VAL A 143 8.62 8.59 1.04
C VAL A 143 7.28 8.82 1.74
N ARG A 144 7.05 8.10 2.84
CA ARG A 144 5.86 8.22 3.69
C ARG A 144 6.29 8.37 5.15
N GLU A 145 5.38 8.83 6.02
CA GLU A 145 5.64 9.00 7.45
C GLU A 145 6.16 7.73 8.14
N ARG A 146 5.83 6.54 7.59
CA ARG A 146 6.34 5.26 8.10
C ARG A 146 7.85 5.15 8.00
N HIS A 147 8.45 5.71 6.94
CA HIS A 147 9.90 5.72 6.79
C HIS A 147 10.58 6.62 7.82
N LEU A 148 9.94 7.74 8.23
CA LEU A 148 10.43 8.56 9.32
C LEU A 148 10.34 7.84 10.67
N ALA A 149 9.26 7.10 10.93
CA ALA A 149 9.13 6.29 12.14
C ALA A 149 10.22 5.21 12.22
N LYS A 150 10.46 4.51 11.11
CA LYS A 150 11.55 3.52 11.00
C LYS A 150 12.92 4.17 11.20
N ALA A 151 13.17 5.30 10.54
CA ALA A 151 14.43 6.03 10.68
C ALA A 151 14.66 6.50 12.12
N LEU A 152 13.62 6.99 12.81
CA LEU A 152 13.71 7.39 14.21
C LEU A 152 14.01 6.19 15.11
N ARG A 153 13.33 5.04 14.93
CA ARG A 153 13.64 3.83 15.70
C ARG A 153 15.10 3.41 15.50
N MET A 154 15.56 3.35 14.25
CA MET A 154 16.95 3.00 13.94
C MET A 154 17.95 3.98 14.54
N ALA A 155 17.63 5.28 14.58
CA ALA A 155 18.49 6.29 15.20
C ALA A 155 18.55 6.13 16.73
N VAL A 156 17.42 5.80 17.38
CA VAL A 156 17.38 5.49 18.83
C VAL A 156 18.20 4.22 19.12
N ASP A 157 18.05 3.17 18.31
CA ASP A 157 18.82 1.93 18.47
C ASP A 157 20.33 2.17 18.34
N ALA A 158 20.74 3.05 17.43
CA ALA A 158 22.14 3.41 17.23
C ALA A 158 22.69 4.33 18.35
N ALA A 159 21.84 5.18 18.93
CA ALA A 159 22.25 6.16 19.95
C ALA A 159 22.31 5.58 21.36
N ALA A 160 21.62 4.47 21.64
CA ALA A 160 21.47 3.89 22.97
C ALA A 160 21.96 2.42 23.01
N GLY A 161 22.91 2.14 23.89
CA GLY A 161 23.63 0.85 23.93
C GLY A 161 22.83 -0.32 24.53
N ASN A 162 21.73 -0.06 25.25
CA ASN A 162 20.93 -1.08 25.91
C ASN A 162 19.44 -0.70 25.96
N ALA A 163 18.59 -1.65 26.33
CA ALA A 163 17.14 -1.44 26.37
C ALA A 163 16.70 -0.32 27.33
N GLY A 164 17.35 -0.19 28.48
CA GLY A 164 17.04 0.85 29.47
C GLY A 164 17.30 2.26 28.94
N ASP A 165 18.43 2.45 28.26
CA ASP A 165 18.78 3.73 27.64
C ASP A 165 17.85 4.06 26.49
N ARG A 166 17.45 3.07 25.70
CA ARG A 166 16.45 3.25 24.61
C ARG A 166 15.09 3.67 25.19
N LEU A 167 14.61 3.01 26.24
CA LEU A 167 13.36 3.37 26.91
C LEU A 167 13.38 4.79 27.45
N ALA A 168 14.47 5.18 28.14
CA ALA A 168 14.65 6.54 28.66
C ALA A 168 14.68 7.59 27.53
N LEU A 169 15.28 7.25 26.38
CA LEU A 169 15.34 8.11 25.21
C LEU A 169 13.96 8.26 24.57
N TYR A 170 13.19 7.17 24.43
CA TYR A 170 11.80 7.26 23.97
C TYR A 170 10.92 8.08 24.91
N GLU A 171 11.02 7.90 26.21
CA GLU A 171 10.25 8.70 27.18
C GLU A 171 10.55 10.20 27.03
N ARG A 172 11.80 10.58 26.83
CA ARG A 172 12.19 11.96 26.53
C ARG A 172 11.60 12.45 25.21
N ILE A 173 11.72 11.67 24.13
CA ILE A 173 11.18 12.00 22.81
C ILE A 173 9.66 12.12 22.86
N PHE A 174 8.98 11.34 23.68
CA PHE A 174 7.52 11.38 23.85
C PHE A 174 7.04 12.40 24.89
N GLY A 175 7.90 13.34 25.31
CA GLY A 175 7.53 14.40 26.22
C GLY A 175 7.22 13.92 27.64
N GLY A 176 7.96 12.93 28.14
CA GLY A 176 7.80 12.33 29.46
C GLY A 176 6.80 11.17 29.51
N GLN A 177 6.24 10.77 28.37
CA GLN A 177 5.37 9.59 28.31
C GLN A 177 6.20 8.35 28.00
N PRO A 178 6.06 7.26 28.76
CA PRO A 178 6.81 6.04 28.51
C PRO A 178 6.39 5.40 27.19
N LEU A 179 7.32 4.65 26.57
CA LEU A 179 7.01 3.72 25.51
C LEU A 179 6.09 2.62 26.07
N LYS A 180 4.94 2.40 25.42
CA LYS A 180 3.97 1.37 25.82
C LYS A 180 4.23 0.02 25.15
N SER A 181 4.81 0.08 23.95
CA SER A 181 5.16 -1.11 23.17
C SER A 181 6.37 -1.81 23.77
N ALA A 182 6.43 -3.16 23.63
CA ALA A 182 7.65 -3.89 23.94
C ALA A 182 8.79 -3.40 23.03
N ILE A 183 9.93 -3.07 23.61
CA ILE A 183 11.06 -2.44 22.91
C ILE A 183 11.66 -3.34 21.81
N GLU A 184 11.45 -4.65 21.93
CA GLU A 184 11.89 -5.67 20.98
C GLU A 184 10.91 -5.84 19.80
N ASN A 185 9.72 -5.23 19.88
CA ASN A 185 8.73 -5.29 18.82
C ASN A 185 8.82 -4.03 17.94
N ASP A 186 9.70 -4.07 16.96
CA ASP A 186 9.95 -2.96 16.02
C ASP A 186 8.68 -2.42 15.39
N ALA A 187 7.76 -3.30 14.98
CA ALA A 187 6.50 -2.89 14.36
C ALA A 187 5.60 -2.10 15.31
N ALA A 188 5.48 -2.54 16.56
CA ALA A 188 4.70 -1.84 17.57
C ALA A 188 5.33 -0.50 17.95
N VAL A 189 6.66 -0.47 18.11
CA VAL A 189 7.41 0.77 18.39
C VAL A 189 7.23 1.78 17.25
N GLU A 190 7.40 1.38 15.99
CA GLU A 190 7.20 2.28 14.84
C GLU A 190 5.76 2.79 14.75
N ASN A 191 4.76 1.96 15.04
CA ASN A 191 3.37 2.40 15.11
C ASN A 191 3.12 3.39 16.27
N GLU A 192 3.75 3.21 17.41
CA GLU A 192 3.65 4.14 18.54
C GLU A 192 4.34 5.48 18.22
N ILE A 193 5.52 5.46 17.59
CA ILE A 193 6.19 6.67 17.08
C ILE A 193 5.25 7.44 16.14
N ARG A 194 4.65 6.75 15.18
CA ARG A 194 3.69 7.37 14.24
C ARG A 194 2.53 8.01 14.98
N SER A 195 1.93 7.28 15.89
CA SER A 195 0.75 7.74 16.64
C SER A 195 1.05 8.96 17.48
N LYS A 196 2.18 8.97 18.20
CA LYS A 196 2.53 10.04 19.13
C LYS A 196 3.14 11.27 18.46
N LEU A 197 3.90 11.09 17.35
CA LEU A 197 4.70 12.18 16.78
C LEU A 197 4.25 12.62 15.39
N LEU A 198 3.82 11.69 14.53
CA LEU A 198 3.65 11.92 13.08
C LEU A 198 2.20 12.01 12.63
N LYS A 199 1.25 11.58 13.44
CA LYS A 199 -0.19 11.71 13.19
C LYS A 199 -0.75 13.01 13.77
N SER A 200 -2.00 13.33 13.44
CA SER A 200 -2.68 14.53 13.94
C SER A 200 -2.56 14.65 15.46
N GLY A 201 -2.15 15.83 15.91
CA GLY A 201 -1.83 16.11 17.33
C GLY A 201 -0.38 15.82 17.73
N GLY A 202 0.41 15.12 16.92
CA GLY A 202 1.83 14.86 17.18
C GLY A 202 2.73 16.06 16.87
N ALA A 203 3.87 16.15 17.57
CA ALA A 203 4.80 17.29 17.48
C ALA A 203 5.37 17.51 16.06
N ALA A 204 5.51 16.45 15.28
CA ALA A 204 6.03 16.50 13.91
C ALA A 204 4.94 16.39 12.84
N PHE A 205 3.67 16.42 13.20
CA PHE A 205 2.58 16.36 12.23
C PHE A 205 2.60 17.56 11.26
N VAL A 206 2.43 17.26 9.99
CA VAL A 206 2.18 18.24 8.93
C VAL A 206 0.97 17.75 8.14
N PRO A 207 -0.11 18.56 8.03
CA PRO A 207 -1.25 18.20 7.20
C PRO A 207 -0.81 18.07 5.74
N GLU A 208 -1.48 17.21 5.01
CA GLU A 208 -1.28 17.07 3.57
C GLU A 208 -1.83 18.29 2.85
N ASP A 209 -1.09 18.80 1.86
CA ASP A 209 -1.58 19.86 0.97
C ASP A 209 -2.60 19.24 0.00
N PRO A 210 -3.72 19.93 -0.32
CA PRO A 210 -4.65 19.48 -1.35
C PRO A 210 -3.99 19.15 -2.70
N LYS A 211 -2.86 19.78 -3.03
CA LYS A 211 -2.07 19.49 -4.23
C LYS A 211 -1.45 18.07 -4.24
N ALA A 212 -1.35 17.43 -3.07
CA ALA A 212 -0.92 16.03 -2.96
C ALA A 212 -1.98 15.02 -3.42
N PHE A 213 -3.17 15.49 -3.81
CA PHE A 213 -4.29 14.67 -4.24
C PHE A 213 -4.75 15.07 -5.64
N LEU A 214 -4.62 14.13 -6.57
CA LEU A 214 -5.21 14.29 -7.90
C LEU A 214 -6.70 13.92 -7.88
N PRO A 215 -7.53 14.54 -8.77
CA PRO A 215 -8.88 14.04 -9.01
C PRO A 215 -8.86 12.58 -9.49
N MET A 216 -9.89 11.81 -9.14
CA MET A 216 -9.99 10.39 -9.45
C MET A 216 -9.83 10.11 -10.96
N GLU A 217 -10.50 10.88 -11.81
CA GLU A 217 -10.44 10.74 -13.27
C GLU A 217 -9.03 10.98 -13.81
N THR A 218 -8.28 11.86 -13.15
CA THR A 218 -6.88 12.11 -13.51
C THR A 218 -5.99 10.94 -13.13
N VAL A 219 -6.21 10.34 -11.96
CA VAL A 219 -5.52 9.13 -11.54
C VAL A 219 -5.81 7.98 -12.50
N CYS A 220 -7.08 7.76 -12.87
CA CYS A 220 -7.45 6.73 -13.85
C CYS A 220 -6.72 6.91 -15.18
N ARG A 221 -6.66 8.14 -15.72
CA ARG A 221 -5.92 8.43 -16.96
C ARG A 221 -4.43 8.16 -16.84
N ILE A 222 -3.79 8.47 -15.71
CA ILE A 222 -2.38 8.15 -15.49
C ILE A 222 -2.16 6.65 -15.50
N ILE A 223 -3.02 5.88 -14.83
CA ILE A 223 -2.95 4.42 -14.79
C ILE A 223 -3.12 3.84 -16.20
N GLU A 224 -4.13 4.28 -16.94
CA GLU A 224 -4.38 3.83 -18.32
C GLU A 224 -3.24 4.19 -19.27
N ALA A 225 -2.69 5.40 -19.16
CA ALA A 225 -1.53 5.84 -19.95
C ALA A 225 -0.26 5.02 -19.64
N ALA A 226 -0.15 4.49 -18.41
CA ALA A 226 0.91 3.56 -18.02
C ALA A 226 0.60 2.09 -18.41
N GLY A 227 -0.48 1.84 -19.14
CA GLY A 227 -0.91 0.52 -19.58
C GLY A 227 -1.56 -0.34 -18.49
N GLY A 228 -2.05 0.26 -17.41
CA GLY A 228 -2.66 -0.43 -16.28
C GLY A 228 -4.19 -0.39 -16.27
N ILE A 229 -4.79 -1.18 -15.41
CA ILE A 229 -6.24 -1.24 -15.14
C ILE A 229 -6.55 -0.39 -13.89
N PRO A 230 -7.33 0.72 -14.00
CA PRO A 230 -7.83 1.41 -12.82
C PRO A 230 -8.64 0.46 -11.93
N THR A 231 -8.22 0.33 -10.69
CA THR A 231 -8.76 -0.63 -9.73
C THR A 231 -9.15 0.09 -8.45
N TYR A 232 -10.37 -0.22 -7.94
CA TYR A 232 -10.86 0.32 -6.69
C TYR A 232 -10.57 -0.68 -5.55
N PRO A 233 -9.74 -0.32 -4.54
CA PRO A 233 -9.50 -1.16 -3.38
C PRO A 233 -10.66 -1.01 -2.38
N PHE A 234 -11.44 -2.06 -2.22
CA PHE A 234 -12.48 -2.15 -1.18
C PHE A 234 -11.87 -2.29 0.20
N LEU A 235 -12.35 -1.51 1.15
CA LEU A 235 -12.08 -1.69 2.57
C LEU A 235 -12.98 -2.81 3.14
N ALA A 236 -14.22 -2.86 2.69
CA ALA A 236 -15.31 -3.72 3.15
C ALA A 236 -15.51 -3.64 4.68
N ASP A 237 -15.62 -4.78 5.41
CA ASP A 237 -15.85 -4.75 6.84
C ASP A 237 -14.57 -4.49 7.65
N ASP A 238 -14.65 -3.60 8.64
CA ASP A 238 -13.58 -3.41 9.62
C ASP A 238 -13.57 -4.54 10.66
N ALA A 239 -12.63 -4.48 11.62
CA ALA A 239 -12.53 -5.48 12.69
C ALA A 239 -13.78 -5.58 13.59
N LYS A 240 -14.69 -4.61 13.54
CA LYS A 240 -15.95 -4.56 14.28
C LYS A 240 -17.16 -4.91 13.40
N GLY A 241 -16.94 -5.20 12.11
CA GLY A 241 -17.99 -5.48 11.14
C GLY A 241 -18.67 -4.23 10.56
N ASN A 242 -18.07 -3.05 10.72
CA ASN A 242 -18.59 -1.81 10.13
C ASN A 242 -18.07 -1.62 8.71
N PHE A 243 -18.88 -0.96 7.90
CA PHE A 243 -18.58 -0.54 6.53
C PHE A 243 -18.51 0.98 6.45
N THR A 244 -17.83 1.50 5.45
CA THR A 244 -17.91 2.93 5.11
C THR A 244 -19.30 3.27 4.56
N ASP A 245 -19.62 4.58 4.53
CA ASP A 245 -20.90 5.05 4.00
C ASP A 245 -21.11 4.67 2.53
N PHE A 246 -20.01 4.54 1.78
CA PHE A 246 -20.04 4.15 0.37
C PHE A 246 -20.16 2.63 0.18
N GLU A 247 -19.43 1.85 0.96
CA GLU A 247 -19.28 0.40 0.74
C GLU A 247 -20.34 -0.45 1.44
N GLY A 248 -21.11 0.14 2.36
CA GLY A 248 -22.17 -0.56 3.08
C GLY A 248 -23.36 -0.98 2.20
N ASP A 249 -23.62 -0.24 1.11
CA ASP A 249 -24.58 -0.59 0.05
C ASP A 249 -23.81 -1.07 -1.19
N LEU A 250 -23.59 -2.37 -1.29
CA LEU A 250 -22.78 -2.99 -2.32
C LEU A 250 -23.33 -2.76 -3.74
N GLN A 251 -24.65 -2.77 -3.93
CA GLN A 251 -25.27 -2.50 -5.22
C GLN A 251 -24.99 -1.06 -5.67
N LYS A 252 -25.26 -0.11 -4.79
CA LYS A 252 -25.01 1.31 -5.07
C LYS A 252 -23.52 1.59 -5.31
N ALA A 253 -22.64 0.94 -4.54
CA ALA A 253 -21.20 1.04 -4.73
C ALA A 253 -20.79 0.52 -6.12
N ALA A 254 -21.23 -0.69 -6.51
CA ALA A 254 -20.95 -1.27 -7.81
C ALA A 254 -21.44 -0.39 -8.97
N ASP A 255 -22.69 0.08 -8.91
CA ASP A 255 -23.26 0.99 -9.92
C ASP A 255 -22.46 2.30 -10.03
N THR A 256 -22.03 2.85 -8.90
CA THR A 256 -21.24 4.08 -8.88
C THR A 256 -19.85 3.86 -9.46
N LEU A 257 -19.19 2.75 -9.10
CA LEU A 257 -17.88 2.40 -9.65
C LEU A 257 -17.94 2.18 -11.17
N LYS A 258 -18.97 1.51 -11.68
CA LYS A 258 -19.18 1.37 -13.14
C LYS A 258 -19.35 2.73 -13.83
N LYS A 259 -20.16 3.63 -13.26
CA LYS A 259 -20.33 5.00 -13.77
C LYS A 259 -19.02 5.80 -13.76
N ARG A 260 -18.15 5.55 -12.79
CA ARG A 260 -16.80 6.16 -12.68
C ARG A 260 -15.77 5.46 -13.58
N GLY A 261 -16.16 4.42 -14.33
CA GLY A 261 -15.30 3.73 -15.30
C GLY A 261 -14.43 2.61 -14.74
N PHE A 262 -14.63 2.21 -13.49
CA PHE A 262 -13.87 1.09 -12.90
C PHE A 262 -14.33 -0.25 -13.48
N LYS A 263 -13.37 -1.09 -13.83
CA LYS A 263 -13.56 -2.46 -14.29
C LYS A 263 -12.95 -3.49 -13.36
N SER A 264 -12.18 -3.07 -12.40
CA SER A 264 -11.46 -3.92 -11.45
C SER A 264 -11.60 -3.42 -10.04
N VAL A 265 -11.63 -4.37 -9.11
CA VAL A 265 -11.64 -4.14 -7.67
C VAL A 265 -10.61 -5.01 -6.98
N GLU A 266 -10.13 -4.57 -5.82
CA GLU A 266 -9.16 -5.29 -5.02
C GLU A 266 -9.61 -5.37 -3.57
N PHE A 267 -9.28 -6.48 -2.89
CA PHE A 267 -9.46 -6.63 -1.45
C PHE A 267 -8.12 -6.97 -0.77
N ILE A 268 -7.86 -6.36 0.38
CA ILE A 268 -6.79 -6.79 1.28
C ILE A 268 -7.40 -7.82 2.22
N THR A 269 -7.19 -9.09 1.90
CA THR A 269 -7.96 -10.21 2.45
C THR A 269 -7.88 -10.34 3.97
N THR A 270 -6.74 -9.98 4.58
CA THR A 270 -6.54 -10.01 6.04
C THR A 270 -7.42 -9.01 6.81
N ARG A 271 -8.02 -8.04 6.12
CA ARG A 271 -8.94 -7.07 6.74
C ARG A 271 -10.33 -7.62 6.93
N ASN A 272 -10.75 -8.60 6.13
CA ASN A 272 -12.14 -9.04 6.00
C ASN A 272 -12.34 -10.48 6.46
N THR A 273 -13.58 -10.81 6.87
CA THR A 273 -13.97 -12.18 7.12
C THR A 273 -14.21 -12.95 5.83
N THR A 274 -14.05 -14.27 5.86
CA THR A 274 -14.31 -15.16 4.73
C THR A 274 -15.71 -14.94 4.15
N ALA A 275 -16.71 -14.88 5.02
CA ALA A 275 -18.11 -14.73 4.59
C ALA A 275 -18.36 -13.39 3.88
N VAL A 276 -17.79 -12.29 4.36
CA VAL A 276 -17.91 -10.98 3.73
C VAL A 276 -17.20 -10.97 2.37
N LEU A 277 -15.97 -11.50 2.30
CA LEU A 277 -15.24 -11.58 1.03
C LEU A 277 -16.00 -12.42 0.00
N GLU A 278 -16.51 -13.60 0.36
CA GLU A 278 -17.26 -14.44 -0.57
C GLU A 278 -18.51 -13.73 -1.09
N LYS A 279 -19.27 -13.06 -0.21
CA LYS A 279 -20.46 -12.30 -0.60
C LYS A 279 -20.12 -11.16 -1.57
N TYR A 280 -19.10 -10.38 -1.23
CA TYR A 280 -18.71 -9.20 -2.05
C TYR A 280 -18.12 -9.62 -3.38
N THR A 281 -17.25 -10.62 -3.38
CA THR A 281 -16.59 -11.08 -4.61
C THR A 281 -17.55 -11.73 -5.58
N ASP A 282 -18.53 -12.54 -5.09
CA ASP A 282 -19.57 -13.10 -5.96
C ASP A 282 -20.35 -12.00 -6.65
N TYR A 283 -20.92 -11.09 -5.87
CA TYR A 283 -21.73 -10.00 -6.41
C TYR A 283 -20.94 -9.18 -7.45
N LEU A 284 -19.69 -8.80 -7.11
CA LEU A 284 -18.87 -7.97 -8.00
C LEU A 284 -18.44 -8.72 -9.26
N GLN A 285 -18.20 -10.04 -9.20
CA GLN A 285 -17.93 -10.85 -10.38
C GLN A 285 -19.18 -10.99 -11.25
N ASP A 286 -20.36 -11.19 -10.68
CA ASP A 286 -21.65 -11.23 -11.41
C ASP A 286 -21.95 -9.89 -12.08
N GLU A 287 -21.54 -8.79 -11.46
CA GLU A 287 -21.60 -7.43 -12.03
C GLU A 287 -20.49 -7.14 -13.08
N GLY A 288 -19.62 -8.11 -13.37
CA GLY A 288 -18.61 -8.05 -14.43
C GLY A 288 -17.29 -7.40 -14.02
N PHE A 289 -17.01 -7.19 -12.74
CA PHE A 289 -15.72 -6.71 -12.28
C PHE A 289 -14.64 -7.80 -12.29
N ILE A 290 -13.41 -7.42 -12.64
CA ILE A 290 -12.22 -8.20 -12.32
C ILE A 290 -11.97 -8.04 -10.82
N VAL A 291 -11.97 -9.15 -10.08
CA VAL A 291 -11.70 -9.15 -8.64
C VAL A 291 -10.29 -9.66 -8.38
N THR A 292 -9.50 -8.88 -7.66
CA THR A 292 -8.14 -9.22 -7.26
C THR A 292 -7.98 -9.18 -5.75
N PHE A 293 -6.98 -9.91 -5.24
CA PHE A 293 -6.63 -9.89 -3.84
C PHE A 293 -5.18 -9.45 -3.63
N GLY A 294 -4.94 -8.78 -2.50
CA GLY A 294 -3.64 -8.35 -2.08
C GLY A 294 -3.39 -8.62 -0.59
N SER A 295 -2.11 -8.63 -0.23
CA SER A 295 -1.64 -8.51 1.14
C SER A 295 -1.15 -7.08 1.40
N GLU A 296 -1.13 -6.66 2.65
CA GLU A 296 -0.64 -5.34 3.03
C GLU A 296 0.51 -5.47 4.02
N HIS A 297 1.67 -4.92 3.65
CA HIS A 297 2.89 -4.97 4.44
C HIS A 297 3.36 -3.54 4.75
N ASN A 298 2.96 -3.03 5.90
CA ASN A 298 3.18 -1.65 6.31
C ASN A 298 4.22 -1.48 7.43
N THR A 299 4.58 -2.57 8.09
CA THR A 299 5.47 -2.57 9.26
C THR A 299 6.44 -3.76 9.19
N PRO A 300 7.54 -3.74 9.93
CA PRO A 300 8.49 -4.85 9.99
C PRO A 300 7.98 -6.09 10.74
N ALA A 301 6.68 -6.22 10.98
CA ALA A 301 6.07 -7.44 11.54
C ALA A 301 6.23 -8.67 10.63
N LEU A 302 6.52 -8.44 9.34
CA LEU A 302 6.71 -9.49 8.34
C LEU A 302 5.56 -10.50 8.31
N GLU A 303 4.33 -9.98 8.24
CA GLU A 303 3.12 -10.79 8.07
C GLU A 303 3.28 -11.72 6.84
N PRO A 304 2.65 -12.91 6.85
CA PRO A 304 2.74 -13.83 5.70
C PRO A 304 2.33 -13.17 4.38
N ILE A 305 3.06 -13.51 3.31
CA ILE A 305 2.71 -13.10 1.94
C ILE A 305 1.52 -13.90 1.44
N ARG A 306 1.42 -15.18 1.82
CA ARG A 306 0.30 -16.05 1.47
C ARG A 306 -1.00 -15.48 1.99
N LEU A 307 -1.97 -15.35 1.09
CA LEU A 307 -3.25 -14.73 1.40
C LEU A 307 -4.07 -15.58 2.39
N ARG A 308 -4.66 -14.88 3.36
CA ARG A 308 -5.55 -15.43 4.38
C ARG A 308 -6.64 -14.43 4.70
N THR A 309 -7.75 -14.87 5.29
CA THR A 309 -8.78 -13.96 5.79
C THR A 309 -8.56 -13.64 7.26
N ARG A 310 -9.25 -12.63 7.77
CA ARG A 310 -9.15 -12.21 9.18
C ARG A 310 -9.55 -13.33 10.14
N ASP A 311 -10.52 -14.15 9.77
CA ASP A 311 -11.10 -15.24 10.56
C ASP A 311 -10.58 -16.65 10.19
N ASN A 312 -9.66 -16.75 9.22
CA ASN A 312 -9.06 -18.02 8.82
C ASN A 312 -7.55 -17.86 8.54
N ALA A 313 -6.75 -18.17 9.54
CA ALA A 313 -5.28 -18.08 9.48
C ALA A 313 -4.65 -19.11 8.52
N GLU A 314 -5.36 -20.21 8.21
CA GLU A 314 -4.87 -21.29 7.34
C GLU A 314 -4.84 -20.90 5.86
N GLY A 315 -5.56 -19.81 5.49
CA GLY A 315 -5.57 -19.30 4.12
C GLY A 315 -6.95 -18.90 3.61
N LEU A 316 -7.10 -18.86 2.30
CA LEU A 316 -8.37 -18.59 1.64
C LEU A 316 -9.22 -19.86 1.49
N SER A 317 -10.54 -19.72 1.49
CA SER A 317 -11.44 -20.81 1.07
C SER A 317 -11.16 -21.20 -0.40
N GLU A 318 -11.60 -22.40 -0.80
CA GLU A 318 -11.42 -22.86 -2.19
C GLU A 318 -12.03 -21.88 -3.20
N LYS A 319 -13.18 -21.36 -2.89
CA LYS A 319 -13.88 -20.37 -3.69
C LYS A 319 -13.05 -19.08 -3.85
N LEU A 320 -12.54 -18.53 -2.76
CA LEU A 320 -11.72 -17.32 -2.80
C LEU A 320 -10.36 -17.56 -3.49
N ARG A 321 -9.78 -18.77 -3.37
CA ARG A 321 -8.57 -19.13 -4.14
C ARG A 321 -8.84 -19.12 -5.63
N LEU A 322 -9.97 -19.67 -6.07
CA LEU A 322 -10.37 -19.65 -7.47
C LEU A 322 -10.62 -18.23 -7.98
N THR A 323 -11.31 -17.40 -7.19
CA THR A 323 -11.51 -15.97 -7.48
C THR A 323 -10.17 -15.25 -7.65
N ASN A 324 -9.24 -15.44 -6.69
CA ASN A 324 -7.91 -14.85 -6.76
C ASN A 324 -7.13 -15.28 -8.01
N TYR A 325 -7.14 -16.56 -8.34
CA TYR A 325 -6.46 -17.08 -9.52
C TYR A 325 -7.03 -16.52 -10.83
N ARG A 326 -8.35 -16.45 -10.96
CA ARG A 326 -9.02 -15.83 -12.11
C ARG A 326 -8.65 -14.34 -12.25
N GLY A 327 -8.64 -13.62 -11.14
CA GLY A 327 -8.16 -12.22 -11.10
C GLY A 327 -6.71 -12.08 -11.55
N ALA A 328 -5.84 -12.98 -11.07
CA ALA A 328 -4.44 -13.01 -11.48
C ALA A 328 -4.30 -13.29 -12.99
N CYS A 329 -5.06 -14.24 -13.55
CA CYS A 329 -5.08 -14.51 -14.99
C CYS A 329 -5.53 -13.29 -15.80
N ALA A 330 -6.57 -12.58 -15.34
CA ALA A 330 -7.06 -11.38 -16.01
C ALA A 330 -6.02 -10.27 -16.04
N VAL A 331 -5.36 -10.02 -14.91
CA VAL A 331 -4.31 -8.99 -14.80
C VAL A 331 -3.06 -9.40 -15.60
N ALA A 332 -2.65 -10.66 -15.55
CA ALA A 332 -1.51 -11.17 -16.33
C ALA A 332 -1.76 -11.06 -17.84
N ALA A 333 -2.98 -11.42 -18.31
CA ALA A 333 -3.38 -11.24 -19.71
C ALA A 333 -3.27 -9.78 -20.13
N HIS A 334 -3.85 -8.87 -19.35
CA HIS A 334 -3.79 -7.44 -19.63
C HIS A 334 -2.35 -6.92 -19.69
N GLN A 335 -1.53 -7.25 -18.69
CA GLN A 335 -0.11 -6.83 -18.62
C GLN A 335 0.70 -7.33 -19.82
N ALA A 336 0.37 -8.51 -20.32
CA ALA A 336 1.03 -9.12 -21.49
C ALA A 336 0.40 -8.73 -22.85
N GLY A 337 -0.64 -7.88 -22.86
CA GLY A 337 -1.35 -7.48 -24.08
C GLY A 337 -2.14 -8.62 -24.72
N LEU A 338 -2.65 -9.56 -23.94
CA LEU A 338 -3.46 -10.71 -24.41
C LEU A 338 -4.95 -10.42 -24.28
N ASP A 339 -5.76 -11.03 -25.16
CA ASP A 339 -7.16 -10.66 -25.33
C ASP A 339 -8.15 -11.38 -24.39
N SER A 340 -7.69 -12.35 -23.57
CA SER A 340 -8.60 -13.13 -22.74
C SER A 340 -7.97 -13.64 -21.44
N VAL A 341 -8.83 -13.87 -20.45
CA VAL A 341 -8.44 -14.52 -19.17
C VAL A 341 -7.85 -15.93 -19.43
N LYS A 342 -8.35 -16.65 -20.44
CA LYS A 342 -7.81 -17.94 -20.82
C LYS A 342 -6.37 -17.84 -21.33
N ALA A 343 -6.06 -16.84 -22.14
CA ALA A 343 -4.68 -16.62 -22.59
C ALA A 343 -3.74 -16.23 -21.41
N GLY A 344 -4.27 -15.51 -20.42
CA GLY A 344 -3.56 -15.24 -19.15
C GLY A 344 -3.32 -16.50 -18.34
N ASP A 345 -4.29 -17.41 -18.27
CA ASP A 345 -4.12 -18.71 -17.62
C ASP A 345 -3.02 -19.53 -18.31
N GLU A 346 -3.07 -19.68 -19.64
CA GLU A 346 -2.05 -20.37 -20.44
C GLU A 346 -0.65 -19.75 -20.23
N LEU A 347 -0.56 -18.42 -20.15
CA LEU A 347 0.69 -17.70 -19.85
C LEU A 347 1.23 -18.09 -18.47
N LEU A 348 0.39 -18.05 -17.43
CA LEU A 348 0.80 -18.37 -16.07
C LEU A 348 1.14 -19.86 -15.92
N GLN A 349 0.37 -20.76 -16.51
CA GLN A 349 0.66 -22.19 -16.52
C GLN A 349 2.05 -22.47 -17.09
N LYS A 350 2.37 -21.88 -18.21
CA LYS A 350 3.67 -22.05 -18.89
C LYS A 350 4.83 -21.41 -18.10
N THR A 351 4.64 -20.18 -17.62
CA THR A 351 5.77 -19.41 -17.04
C THR A 351 6.05 -19.74 -15.59
N VAL A 352 5.02 -20.11 -14.82
CA VAL A 352 5.11 -20.31 -13.37
C VAL A 352 5.09 -21.78 -13.01
N PHE A 353 4.25 -22.58 -13.66
CA PHE A 353 4.04 -23.99 -13.30
C PHE A 353 4.74 -24.96 -14.24
N GLY A 354 5.25 -24.52 -15.38
CA GLY A 354 6.01 -25.35 -16.32
C GLY A 354 5.16 -26.39 -17.04
N ILE A 355 3.84 -26.14 -17.18
CA ILE A 355 2.86 -27.06 -17.79
C ILE A 355 2.48 -26.59 -19.19
#